data_7a89899bf215031dd397b047fb283870
#
_entry.id   7a89899bf215031dd397b047fb283870
#
_cell.length_a   1.000
_cell.length_b   1.000
_cell.length_c   1.000
_cell.angle_alpha   90.00
_cell.angle_beta   90.00
_cell.angle_gamma   90.00
#
_symmetry.space_group_name_H-M   'P 1'
#
loop_
_entity.id
_entity.type
_entity.pdbx_description
1 polymer ?
#
loop_
_entity_poly.entity_id
_entity_poly.type
_entity_poly.pdbx_seq_one_letter_code
_entity_poly.pdbx_strand_id
1 'polypeptide(L)'
;SLIGWVVFSFSASSDAFSFGLSSRISNYQEGTISSSSSITSIQHFALGFSLSNHFGLTFGLKPYSRRGYDFIGGTTIGTDSIKYNYSGEGGINEVFLGFSSDLIKLKNTRLAVGGNLGYLYGETVNTRKSGIVGSSSILSGGVGIESIRIKSIHYEFGTYLSHQFNEWHQLTLSATLDPLQKLKAISESGLYYSSNVNNPNVYDTLNFLSRDGFVSMAPSTTIGLNYKWSFGATRNDDNNLNSELSFHWTYNTTDWLKYNSTFDSTGNNFNATSRITFGIQYSPETQVITNAVTSKFYHRMKYRAGFYSYTLPNVYNNTQVKDFGTTFGIGIPIVIQKSLSSINFGFAYGKRGTNDSQSLNETYYGINFGISIAPGSNEKWFRKTKLN
;
A
#
# COMPACT_ATOMS: atom_id res chain seq x y z
N SER A 1 2.22 -5.22 2.78
CA SER A 1 2.62 -4.23 1.81
C SER A 1 3.56 -4.85 0.77
N LEU A 2 3.18 -4.83 -0.50
CA LEU A 2 4.03 -5.23 -1.64
C LEU A 2 5.30 -4.38 -1.76
N ILE A 3 5.34 -3.22 -1.10
CA ILE A 3 6.39 -2.20 -1.24
C ILE A 3 7.66 -2.57 -0.48
N GLY A 4 7.57 -3.26 0.66
CA GLY A 4 8.76 -3.79 1.34
C GLY A 4 9.54 -4.78 0.46
N TRP A 5 8.87 -5.49 -0.42
CA TRP A 5 9.48 -6.41 -1.38
C TRP A 5 10.15 -5.72 -2.56
N VAL A 6 9.62 -4.57 -3.01
CA VAL A 6 10.21 -3.80 -4.11
C VAL A 6 11.56 -3.23 -3.70
N VAL A 7 11.68 -2.73 -2.47
CA VAL A 7 12.93 -2.11 -1.99
C VAL A 7 14.06 -3.13 -1.81
N PHE A 8 13.73 -4.36 -1.41
CA PHE A 8 14.73 -5.42 -1.18
C PHE A 8 14.96 -6.37 -2.35
N SER A 9 14.05 -6.40 -3.34
CA SER A 9 14.22 -7.23 -4.54
C SER A 9 15.08 -6.60 -5.62
N PHE A 10 15.45 -5.32 -5.49
CA PHE A 10 16.48 -4.74 -6.35
C PHE A 10 17.83 -5.36 -6.00
N SER A 11 18.03 -6.55 -6.51
CA SER A 11 19.31 -7.20 -6.55
C SER A 11 20.32 -6.26 -7.22
N ALA A 12 21.52 -6.15 -6.68
CA ALA A 12 22.62 -5.32 -7.17
C ALA A 12 23.07 -5.60 -8.63
N SER A 13 22.18 -6.08 -9.48
CA SER A 13 22.51 -6.49 -10.85
C SER A 13 21.82 -5.68 -11.96
N SER A 14 20.76 -4.89 -11.67
CA SER A 14 20.10 -4.09 -12.71
C SER A 14 19.33 -2.93 -12.11
N ASP A 15 19.41 -1.77 -12.80
CA ASP A 15 18.54 -0.65 -12.54
C ASP A 15 17.10 -1.03 -12.85
N ALA A 16 16.12 -0.50 -12.14
CA ALA A 16 14.73 -0.83 -12.37
C ALA A 16 13.79 0.32 -12.04
N PHE A 17 12.73 0.40 -12.81
CA PHE A 17 11.61 1.30 -12.60
C PHE A 17 10.37 0.50 -12.22
N SER A 18 9.59 0.96 -11.25
CA SER A 18 8.32 0.36 -10.88
C SER A 18 7.25 1.43 -10.65
N PHE A 19 6.08 1.20 -11.22
CA PHE A 19 4.91 2.06 -11.04
C PHE A 19 3.67 1.20 -10.82
N GLY A 20 2.79 1.62 -9.92
CA GLY A 20 1.56 0.91 -9.60
C GLY A 20 0.37 1.84 -9.42
N LEU A 21 -0.78 1.41 -9.96
CA LEU A 21 -2.10 1.99 -9.77
C LEU A 21 -3.03 0.96 -9.15
N SER A 22 -3.97 1.41 -8.33
CA SER A 22 -5.05 0.59 -7.79
C SER A 22 -6.37 1.34 -7.89
N SER A 23 -7.39 0.63 -8.35
CA SER A 23 -8.78 1.08 -8.31
C SER A 23 -9.58 0.10 -7.46
N ARG A 24 -10.43 0.61 -6.58
CA ARG A 24 -11.29 -0.18 -5.69
C ARG A 24 -12.70 0.34 -5.77
N ILE A 25 -13.63 -0.57 -6.00
CA ILE A 25 -15.07 -0.35 -5.97
C ILE A 25 -15.59 -1.07 -4.74
N SER A 26 -16.24 -0.34 -3.84
CA SER A 26 -16.73 -0.83 -2.55
C SER A 26 -18.24 -0.67 -2.47
N ASN A 27 -18.92 -1.72 -2.05
CA ASN A 27 -20.34 -1.72 -1.71
C ASN A 27 -20.45 -1.86 -0.20
N TYR A 28 -21.06 -0.89 0.44
CA TYR A 28 -21.30 -0.82 1.87
C TYR A 28 -22.71 -1.21 2.20
N GLN A 29 -22.89 -1.92 3.29
CA GLN A 29 -24.20 -2.30 3.80
C GLN A 29 -24.24 -2.20 5.32
N GLU A 30 -25.25 -1.53 5.86
CA GLU A 30 -25.55 -1.45 7.30
C GLU A 30 -27.07 -1.63 7.48
N GLY A 31 -27.47 -2.75 8.01
CA GLY A 31 -28.89 -3.13 8.06
C GLY A 31 -29.51 -3.17 6.66
N THR A 32 -30.50 -2.31 6.43
CA THR A 32 -31.18 -2.14 5.14
C THR A 32 -30.60 -1.05 4.26
N ILE A 33 -29.66 -0.26 4.75
CA ILE A 33 -29.03 0.85 4.04
C ILE A 33 -27.85 0.32 3.24
N SER A 34 -27.78 0.69 1.96
CA SER A 34 -26.66 0.36 1.09
C SER A 34 -26.11 1.60 0.38
N SER A 35 -24.81 1.63 0.18
CA SER A 35 -24.11 2.68 -0.55
C SER A 35 -22.94 2.09 -1.34
N SER A 36 -22.47 2.79 -2.36
CA SER A 36 -21.29 2.38 -3.12
C SER A 36 -20.33 3.54 -3.30
N SER A 37 -19.04 3.21 -3.35
CA SER A 37 -17.99 4.19 -3.59
C SER A 37 -16.90 3.60 -4.47
N SER A 38 -16.21 4.43 -5.22
CA SER A 38 -15.03 4.02 -5.99
C SER A 38 -13.87 4.96 -5.72
N ILE A 39 -12.68 4.40 -5.61
CA ILE A 39 -11.45 5.17 -5.42
C ILE A 39 -10.34 4.61 -6.29
N THR A 40 -9.67 5.49 -7.01
CA THR A 40 -8.47 5.16 -7.78
C THR A 40 -7.27 5.90 -7.21
N SER A 41 -6.16 5.22 -7.08
CA SER A 41 -4.99 5.77 -6.43
C SER A 41 -3.68 5.21 -6.98
N ILE A 42 -2.65 6.07 -7.00
CA ILE A 42 -1.27 5.63 -7.19
C ILE A 42 -0.87 4.79 -5.97
N GLN A 43 -0.30 3.61 -6.19
CA GLN A 43 0.23 2.76 -5.13
C GLN A 43 1.68 3.08 -4.81
N HIS A 44 2.48 3.25 -5.83
CA HIS A 44 3.89 3.61 -5.70
C HIS A 44 4.48 4.05 -7.03
N PHE A 45 5.58 4.77 -6.91
CA PHE A 45 6.56 5.04 -7.94
C PHE A 45 7.93 4.77 -7.33
N ALA A 46 8.77 3.96 -7.96
CA ALA A 46 10.09 3.65 -7.44
C ALA A 46 11.11 3.47 -8.57
N LEU A 47 12.32 3.97 -8.31
CA LEU A 47 13.51 3.81 -9.13
C LEU A 47 14.56 3.11 -8.29
N GLY A 48 15.15 2.04 -8.79
CA GLY A 48 16.24 1.33 -8.15
C GLY A 48 17.50 1.37 -9.00
N PHE A 49 18.63 1.55 -8.37
CA PHE A 49 19.94 1.65 -8.99
C PHE A 49 20.93 0.70 -8.32
N SER A 50 21.70 0.02 -9.13
CA SER A 50 22.84 -0.76 -8.66
C SER A 50 24.08 0.11 -8.64
N LEU A 51 24.49 0.58 -7.45
CA LEU A 51 25.70 1.39 -7.30
C LEU A 51 26.96 0.55 -7.45
N SER A 52 26.93 -0.68 -6.95
CA SER A 52 28.03 -1.65 -7.09
C SER A 52 27.47 -3.08 -6.99
N ASN A 53 28.36 -4.07 -7.04
CA ASN A 53 27.97 -5.47 -6.88
C ASN A 53 27.39 -5.81 -5.49
N HIS A 54 27.56 -4.92 -4.49
CA HIS A 54 27.12 -5.14 -3.11
C HIS A 54 26.18 -4.04 -2.60
N PHE A 55 26.07 -2.91 -3.30
CA PHE A 55 25.28 -1.77 -2.84
C PHE A 55 24.20 -1.41 -3.83
N GLY A 56 22.98 -1.25 -3.33
CA GLY A 56 21.81 -0.77 -4.05
C GLY A 56 21.27 0.53 -3.45
N LEU A 57 20.74 1.37 -4.30
CA LEU A 57 20.06 2.62 -3.98
C LEU A 57 18.65 2.56 -4.55
N THR A 58 17.67 3.04 -3.81
CA THR A 58 16.29 3.17 -4.28
C THR A 58 15.77 4.56 -3.94
N PHE A 59 15.07 5.16 -4.86
CA PHE A 59 14.32 6.40 -4.66
C PHE A 59 12.87 6.18 -5.06
N GLY A 60 11.93 6.74 -4.29
CA GLY A 60 10.52 6.54 -4.65
C GLY A 60 9.55 7.44 -3.90
N LEU A 61 8.30 7.30 -4.30
CA LEU A 61 7.14 7.96 -3.72
C LEU A 61 6.03 6.92 -3.52
N LYS A 62 5.45 6.91 -2.33
CA LYS A 62 4.30 6.05 -2.00
C LYS A 62 3.29 6.80 -1.12
N PRO A 63 2.00 6.53 -1.20
CA PRO A 63 1.07 6.97 -0.18
C PRO A 63 1.36 6.21 1.12
N TYR A 64 1.44 6.95 2.23
CA TYR A 64 1.64 6.41 3.57
C TYR A 64 0.29 6.15 4.26
N SER A 65 -0.62 7.12 4.19
CA SER A 65 -1.96 7.03 4.75
C SER A 65 -2.95 7.78 3.86
N ARG A 66 -4.18 7.33 3.85
CA ARG A 66 -5.27 8.00 3.14
C ARG A 66 -6.52 8.03 3.99
N ARG A 67 -7.28 9.10 3.85
CA ARG A 67 -8.59 9.29 4.44
C ARG A 67 -9.58 9.61 3.33
N GLY A 68 -10.74 8.94 3.35
CA GLY A 68 -11.83 9.19 2.41
C GLY A 68 -13.10 8.58 2.97
N TYR A 69 -14.02 9.41 3.46
CA TYR A 69 -15.37 9.02 3.85
C TYR A 69 -16.31 10.22 3.72
N ASP A 70 -17.58 9.93 3.51
CA ASP A 70 -18.67 10.91 3.46
C ASP A 70 -19.96 10.25 3.96
N PHE A 71 -20.41 10.67 5.13
CA PHE A 71 -21.60 10.17 5.80
C PHE A 71 -22.63 11.29 5.92
N ILE A 72 -23.80 11.07 5.34
CA ILE A 72 -24.92 12.01 5.40
C ILE A 72 -26.02 11.36 6.24
N GLY A 73 -26.53 12.10 7.19
CA GLY A 73 -27.66 11.69 8.01
C GLY A 73 -28.57 12.84 8.34
N GLY A 74 -29.67 12.53 9.00
CA GLY A 74 -30.62 13.53 9.44
C GLY A 74 -31.52 12.99 10.53
N THR A 75 -32.10 13.94 11.30
CA THR A 75 -33.11 13.67 12.33
C THR A 75 -34.14 14.77 12.31
N THR A 76 -35.33 14.47 12.83
CA THR A 76 -36.40 15.46 12.97
C THR A 76 -36.59 15.77 14.44
N ILE A 77 -36.57 17.05 14.81
CA ILE A 77 -36.84 17.51 16.16
C ILE A 77 -38.04 18.47 16.08
N GLY A 78 -39.21 18.01 16.56
CA GLY A 78 -40.46 18.73 16.38
C GLY A 78 -40.82 18.84 14.92
N THR A 79 -40.94 20.06 14.39
CA THR A 79 -41.24 20.38 12.98
C THR A 79 -39.99 20.57 12.14
N ASP A 80 -38.80 20.66 12.77
CA ASP A 80 -37.55 20.98 12.10
C ASP A 80 -36.79 19.74 11.70
N SER A 81 -36.33 19.72 10.45
CA SER A 81 -35.43 18.69 9.93
C SER A 81 -33.97 19.14 10.07
N ILE A 82 -33.20 18.40 10.84
CA ILE A 82 -31.76 18.64 11.00
C ILE A 82 -31.01 17.66 10.12
N LYS A 83 -30.12 18.16 9.29
CA LYS A 83 -29.18 17.36 8.49
C LYS A 83 -27.77 17.51 9.04
N TYR A 84 -27.01 16.43 8.96
CA TYR A 84 -25.59 16.42 9.28
C TYR A 84 -24.80 15.68 8.22
N ASN A 85 -23.58 16.15 7.99
CA ASN A 85 -22.62 15.52 7.11
C ASN A 85 -21.27 15.43 7.83
N TYR A 86 -20.69 14.24 7.80
CA TYR A 86 -19.35 13.97 8.31
C TYR A 86 -18.49 13.49 7.15
N SER A 87 -17.54 14.31 6.73
CA SER A 87 -16.62 13.95 5.65
C SER A 87 -15.18 14.00 6.11
N GLY A 88 -14.37 13.15 5.53
CA GLY A 88 -12.93 13.14 5.73
C GLY A 88 -12.21 12.93 4.41
N GLU A 89 -11.19 13.72 4.18
CA GLU A 89 -10.39 13.68 2.96
C GLU A 89 -8.91 13.89 3.22
N GLY A 90 -8.11 13.71 2.16
CA GLY A 90 -6.68 13.93 2.21
C GLY A 90 -5.86 12.67 2.44
N GLY A 91 -4.58 12.87 2.74
CA GLY A 91 -3.65 11.77 2.97
C GLY A 91 -2.23 12.24 3.16
N ILE A 92 -1.43 11.35 3.67
CA ILE A 92 0.01 11.52 3.89
C ILE A 92 0.75 10.72 2.82
N ASN A 93 1.70 11.33 2.17
CA ASN A 93 2.58 10.70 1.20
C ASN A 93 4.00 10.61 1.76
N GLU A 94 4.77 9.71 1.23
CA GLU A 94 6.17 9.49 1.58
C GLU A 94 7.03 9.55 0.31
N VAL A 95 8.01 10.44 0.31
CA VAL A 95 9.17 10.36 -0.58
C VAL A 95 10.27 9.69 0.20
N PHE A 96 10.88 8.63 -0.34
CA PHE A 96 11.89 7.86 0.36
C PHE A 96 13.15 7.64 -0.45
N LEU A 97 14.26 7.50 0.27
CA LEU A 97 15.55 7.07 -0.23
C LEU A 97 15.93 5.79 0.52
N GLY A 98 16.14 4.71 -0.21
CA GLY A 98 16.49 3.42 0.34
C GLY A 98 17.92 3.02 0.00
N PHE A 99 18.60 2.38 0.95
CA PHE A 99 19.92 1.80 0.79
C PHE A 99 19.90 0.32 1.13
N SER A 100 20.61 -0.47 0.38
CA SER A 100 20.80 -1.88 0.67
C SER A 100 22.26 -2.30 0.47
N SER A 101 22.71 -3.24 1.30
CA SER A 101 24.04 -3.82 1.23
C SER A 101 23.98 -5.32 1.38
N ASP A 102 24.69 -6.03 0.51
CA ASP A 102 24.95 -7.46 0.67
C ASP A 102 26.04 -7.66 1.73
N LEU A 103 25.68 -8.21 2.90
CA LEU A 103 26.63 -8.59 3.94
C LEU A 103 27.34 -9.90 3.61
N ILE A 104 26.58 -10.86 3.04
CA ILE A 104 27.09 -12.15 2.62
C ILE A 104 26.63 -12.38 1.19
N LYS A 105 27.56 -12.65 0.30
CA LYS A 105 27.28 -12.98 -1.11
C LYS A 105 28.14 -14.17 -1.53
N LEU A 106 27.64 -15.36 -1.21
CA LEU A 106 28.21 -16.63 -1.64
C LEU A 106 27.47 -17.14 -2.88
N LYS A 107 27.98 -18.18 -3.50
CA LYS A 107 27.38 -18.78 -4.71
C LYS A 107 25.90 -19.15 -4.50
N ASN A 108 25.58 -19.74 -3.35
CA ASN A 108 24.23 -20.26 -3.04
C ASN A 108 23.51 -19.48 -1.92
N THR A 109 24.19 -18.57 -1.22
CA THR A 109 23.60 -17.86 -0.09
C THR A 109 23.85 -16.37 -0.21
N ARG A 110 22.79 -15.58 -0.03
CA ARG A 110 22.86 -14.13 -0.01
C ARG A 110 22.14 -13.59 1.21
N LEU A 111 22.86 -12.83 2.03
CA LEU A 111 22.28 -12.05 3.13
C LEU A 111 22.46 -10.57 2.81
N ALA A 112 21.36 -9.84 2.76
CA ALA A 112 21.37 -8.40 2.58
C ALA A 112 20.62 -7.72 3.71
N VAL A 113 21.07 -6.52 4.05
CA VAL A 113 20.38 -5.59 4.95
C VAL A 113 20.15 -4.27 4.25
N GLY A 114 19.18 -3.53 4.71
CA GLY A 114 18.88 -2.23 4.15
C GLY A 114 17.99 -1.40 5.04
N GLY A 115 17.79 -0.16 4.64
CA GLY A 115 16.89 0.76 5.30
C GLY A 115 16.40 1.81 4.33
N ASN A 116 15.25 2.38 4.66
CA ASN A 116 14.66 3.51 3.97
C ASN A 116 14.63 4.71 4.90
N LEU A 117 15.00 5.86 4.38
CA LEU A 117 14.79 7.15 4.99
C LEU A 117 13.75 7.88 4.17
N GLY A 118 12.61 8.18 4.76
CA GLY A 118 11.46 8.82 4.14
C GLY A 118 11.23 10.22 4.69
N TYR A 119 10.58 11.05 3.87
CA TYR A 119 9.99 12.30 4.28
C TYR A 119 8.48 12.20 4.07
N LEU A 120 7.74 12.22 5.19
CA LEU A 120 6.29 12.23 5.22
C LEU A 120 5.77 13.66 5.08
N TYR A 121 4.82 13.86 4.17
CA TYR A 121 4.16 15.13 3.97
C TYR A 121 2.71 14.94 3.52
N GLY A 122 1.86 15.86 3.94
CA GLY A 122 0.45 15.86 3.58
C GLY A 122 -0.44 16.29 4.72
N GLU A 123 -1.74 16.25 4.47
CA GLU A 123 -2.77 16.71 5.37
C GLU A 123 -4.00 15.82 5.29
N THR A 124 -4.62 15.60 6.42
CA THR A 124 -5.95 14.96 6.51
C THR A 124 -6.91 15.94 7.14
N VAL A 125 -8.08 16.09 6.52
CA VAL A 125 -9.12 17.04 6.95
C VAL A 125 -10.37 16.28 7.30
N ASN A 126 -10.96 16.59 8.46
CA ASN A 126 -12.29 16.16 8.88
C ASN A 126 -13.21 17.37 8.85
N THR A 127 -14.34 17.26 8.19
CA THR A 127 -15.36 18.30 8.16
C THR A 127 -16.64 17.75 8.75
N ARG A 128 -17.22 18.47 9.69
CA ARG A 128 -18.52 18.16 10.31
C ARG A 128 -19.44 19.33 10.03
N LYS A 129 -20.53 19.07 9.32
CA LYS A 129 -21.56 20.06 9.02
C LYS A 129 -22.85 19.62 9.68
N SER A 130 -23.53 20.56 10.34
CA SER A 130 -24.88 20.34 10.87
C SER A 130 -25.72 21.59 10.71
N GLY A 131 -26.97 21.42 10.34
CA GLY A 131 -27.83 22.57 10.17
C GLY A 131 -29.30 22.21 10.02
N ILE A 132 -30.13 23.22 10.17
CA ILE A 132 -31.57 23.13 10.04
C ILE A 132 -31.95 23.39 8.56
N VAL A 133 -32.80 22.56 8.02
CA VAL A 133 -33.35 22.74 6.66
C VAL A 133 -34.42 23.81 6.73
N GLY A 134 -34.13 25.01 6.22
CA GLY A 134 -35.12 26.07 6.09
C GLY A 134 -36.09 25.86 4.92
N SER A 135 -37.07 26.74 4.80
CA SER A 135 -38.08 26.72 3.72
C SER A 135 -37.51 26.82 2.31
N SER A 136 -36.28 27.36 2.18
CA SER A 136 -35.56 27.49 0.90
C SER A 136 -34.61 26.30 0.61
N SER A 137 -34.69 25.22 1.37
CA SER A 137 -33.77 24.07 1.32
C SER A 137 -32.30 24.43 1.58
N ILE A 138 -32.02 25.64 2.04
CA ILE A 138 -30.69 26.08 2.44
C ILE A 138 -30.44 25.62 3.87
N LEU A 139 -29.30 24.97 4.07
CA LEU A 139 -28.88 24.43 5.36
C LEU A 139 -28.04 25.49 6.11
N SER A 140 -28.63 26.15 7.10
CA SER A 140 -27.91 27.07 7.99
C SER A 140 -27.51 26.36 9.29
N GLY A 141 -26.29 26.62 9.80
CA GLY A 141 -25.85 25.95 11.02
C GLY A 141 -24.35 26.01 11.27
N GLY A 142 -23.84 25.00 11.96
CA GLY A 142 -22.45 24.90 12.36
C GLY A 142 -21.59 24.09 11.41
N VAL A 143 -20.36 24.53 11.23
CA VAL A 143 -19.33 23.79 10.48
C VAL A 143 -18.08 23.68 11.36
N GLY A 144 -17.66 22.44 11.64
CA GLY A 144 -16.40 22.15 12.31
C GLY A 144 -15.40 21.58 11.29
N ILE A 145 -14.22 22.16 11.22
CA ILE A 145 -13.13 21.69 10.35
C ILE A 145 -11.94 21.38 11.22
N GLU A 146 -11.44 20.18 11.16
CA GLU A 146 -10.23 19.73 11.84
C GLU A 146 -9.24 19.20 10.83
N SER A 147 -8.02 19.74 10.79
CA SER A 147 -6.96 19.22 9.95
C SER A 147 -5.76 18.79 10.78
N ILE A 148 -5.07 17.76 10.30
CA ILE A 148 -3.77 17.33 10.82
C ILE A 148 -2.81 17.28 9.64
N ARG A 149 -1.81 18.17 9.70
CA ARG A 149 -0.73 18.26 8.70
C ARG A 149 0.53 17.64 9.27
N ILE A 150 1.11 16.66 8.53
CA ILE A 150 2.35 16.00 8.91
C ILE A 150 3.47 16.44 7.98
N LYS A 151 4.62 16.80 8.59
CA LYS A 151 5.90 17.05 7.93
C LYS A 151 7.00 16.48 8.81
N SER A 152 7.44 15.26 8.52
CA SER A 152 8.35 14.54 9.41
C SER A 152 9.23 13.54 8.65
N ILE A 153 10.38 13.24 9.23
CA ILE A 153 11.23 12.14 8.77
C ILE A 153 10.65 10.82 9.28
N HIS A 154 10.74 9.81 8.45
CA HIS A 154 10.34 8.43 8.71
C HIS A 154 11.48 7.50 8.32
N TYR A 155 11.67 6.39 9.05
CA TYR A 155 12.69 5.41 8.72
C TYR A 155 12.21 3.99 9.00
N GLU A 156 12.60 3.06 8.14
CA GLU A 156 12.32 1.64 8.26
C GLU A 156 13.56 0.81 7.92
N PHE A 157 13.64 -0.39 8.48
CA PHE A 157 14.76 -1.31 8.30
C PHE A 157 14.29 -2.65 7.75
N GLY A 158 15.19 -3.36 7.10
CA GLY A 158 14.86 -4.67 6.59
C GLY A 158 16.07 -5.56 6.38
N THR A 159 15.81 -6.85 6.34
CA THR A 159 16.80 -7.88 6.06
C THR A 159 16.21 -8.92 5.10
N TYR A 160 17.08 -9.52 4.32
CA TYR A 160 16.76 -10.49 3.30
C TYR A 160 17.83 -11.57 3.32
N LEU A 161 17.42 -12.82 3.49
CA LEU A 161 18.26 -14.03 3.41
C LEU A 161 17.71 -14.94 2.32
N SER A 162 18.50 -15.22 1.31
CA SER A 162 18.16 -16.17 0.26
C SER A 162 19.19 -17.29 0.23
N HIS A 163 18.71 -18.53 0.19
CA HIS A 163 19.55 -19.71 0.08
C HIS A 163 19.01 -20.62 -1.04
N GLN A 164 19.88 -20.96 -1.97
CA GLN A 164 19.62 -21.90 -3.05
C GLN A 164 20.17 -23.27 -2.66
N PHE A 165 19.30 -24.23 -2.33
CA PHE A 165 19.68 -25.58 -1.94
C PHE A 165 20.30 -26.36 -3.10
N ASN A 166 19.69 -26.20 -4.27
CA ASN A 166 20.14 -26.80 -5.53
C ASN A 166 19.57 -25.97 -6.71
N GLU A 167 19.75 -26.42 -7.93
CA GLU A 167 19.28 -25.72 -9.14
C GLU A 167 17.74 -25.57 -9.20
N TRP A 168 17.01 -26.40 -8.43
CA TRP A 168 15.54 -26.46 -8.46
C TRP A 168 14.87 -25.76 -7.27
N HIS A 169 15.56 -25.61 -6.15
CA HIS A 169 14.94 -25.19 -4.90
C HIS A 169 15.68 -23.99 -4.29
N GLN A 170 14.94 -22.92 -4.07
CA GLN A 170 15.41 -21.71 -3.41
C GLN A 170 14.46 -21.30 -2.31
N LEU A 171 14.97 -20.96 -1.14
CA LEU A 171 14.24 -20.39 -0.03
C LEU A 171 14.71 -18.96 0.23
N THR A 172 13.76 -18.07 0.44
CA THR A 172 14.04 -16.69 0.81
C THR A 172 13.25 -16.33 2.06
N LEU A 173 13.93 -15.80 3.04
CA LEU A 173 13.37 -15.20 4.24
C LEU A 173 13.58 -13.69 4.20
N SER A 174 12.61 -12.94 4.68
CA SER A 174 12.70 -11.48 4.79
C SER A 174 12.05 -11.02 6.07
N ALA A 175 12.58 -9.94 6.64
CA ALA A 175 11.96 -9.26 7.75
C ALA A 175 12.08 -7.74 7.54
N THR A 176 11.03 -7.00 7.89
CA THR A 176 11.03 -5.54 7.93
C THR A 176 10.56 -5.05 9.28
N LEU A 177 11.16 -3.97 9.74
CA LEU A 177 10.84 -3.31 11.00
C LEU A 177 10.61 -1.82 10.74
N ASP A 178 9.42 -1.36 11.07
CA ASP A 178 9.07 0.04 11.19
C ASP A 178 8.94 0.33 12.70
N PRO A 179 9.93 0.98 13.34
CA PRO A 179 9.91 1.17 14.78
C PRO A 179 8.91 2.25 15.20
N LEU A 180 8.62 2.33 16.50
CA LEU A 180 7.82 3.41 17.07
C LEU A 180 8.49 4.76 16.77
N GLN A 181 7.78 5.65 16.09
CA GLN A 181 8.28 6.97 15.70
C GLN A 181 7.29 8.06 16.07
N LYS A 182 7.81 9.20 16.53
CA LYS A 182 7.03 10.42 16.77
C LYS A 182 7.16 11.35 15.57
N LEU A 183 6.07 11.51 14.85
CA LEU A 183 6.00 12.35 13.66
C LEU A 183 5.57 13.74 14.05
N LYS A 184 6.32 14.76 13.64
CA LYS A 184 5.93 16.17 13.84
C LYS A 184 4.66 16.47 13.05
N ALA A 185 3.70 17.13 13.71
CA ALA A 185 2.42 17.45 13.12
C ALA A 185 1.91 18.78 13.64
N ILE A 186 1.07 19.44 12.84
CA ILE A 186 0.32 20.64 13.17
C ILE A 186 -1.15 20.28 13.06
N SER A 187 -1.93 20.57 14.10
CA SER A 187 -3.37 20.44 14.07
C SER A 187 -4.02 21.83 14.05
N GLU A 188 -4.92 22.03 13.11
CA GLU A 188 -5.76 23.21 13.00
C GLU A 188 -7.21 22.80 13.19
N SER A 189 -7.92 23.50 14.06
CA SER A 189 -9.33 23.25 14.37
C SER A 189 -10.10 24.55 14.28
N GLY A 190 -11.10 24.60 13.41
CA GLY A 190 -11.98 25.75 13.21
C GLY A 190 -13.42 25.37 13.48
N LEU A 191 -14.14 26.25 14.20
CA LEU A 191 -15.59 26.21 14.36
C LEU A 191 -16.18 27.44 13.70
N TYR A 192 -17.14 27.23 12.83
CA TYR A 192 -17.76 28.25 12.00
C TYR A 192 -19.27 28.18 12.13
N TYR A 193 -19.92 29.36 12.03
CA TYR A 193 -21.34 29.43 11.71
C TYR A 193 -21.52 29.77 10.22
N SER A 194 -22.57 29.27 9.59
CA SER A 194 -22.87 29.59 8.22
C SER A 194 -24.35 29.66 7.96
N SER A 195 -24.76 30.66 7.19
CA SER A 195 -26.10 30.74 6.63
C SER A 195 -26.35 29.67 5.54
N ASN A 196 -25.25 29.11 4.98
CA ASN A 196 -25.27 27.99 4.08
C ASN A 196 -24.04 27.12 4.28
N VAL A 197 -24.17 26.01 5.02
CA VAL A 197 -23.05 25.12 5.37
C VAL A 197 -22.37 24.45 4.16
N ASN A 198 -22.97 24.53 2.99
CA ASN A 198 -22.38 24.01 1.75
C ASN A 198 -21.59 25.07 0.97
N ASN A 199 -21.62 26.32 1.40
CA ASN A 199 -20.86 27.40 0.78
C ASN A 199 -19.78 27.94 1.76
N PRO A 200 -18.49 27.61 1.57
CA PRO A 200 -17.44 28.08 2.47
C PRO A 200 -17.21 29.60 2.44
N ASN A 201 -17.69 30.29 1.41
CA ASN A 201 -17.52 31.75 1.30
C ASN A 201 -18.39 32.55 2.31
N VAL A 202 -19.35 31.90 2.98
CA VAL A 202 -20.24 32.51 3.98
C VAL A 202 -20.02 31.90 5.37
N TYR A 203 -18.81 31.44 5.65
CA TYR A 203 -18.43 30.92 6.97
C TYR A 203 -17.97 32.08 7.87
N ASP A 204 -18.69 32.28 8.96
CA ASP A 204 -18.29 33.19 10.05
C ASP A 204 -17.50 32.41 11.08
N THR A 205 -16.26 32.83 11.33
CA THR A 205 -15.37 32.14 12.28
C THR A 205 -15.81 32.41 13.71
N LEU A 206 -16.21 31.36 14.42
CA LEU A 206 -16.53 31.44 15.85
C LEU A 206 -15.30 31.17 16.71
N ASN A 207 -14.49 30.20 16.30
CA ASN A 207 -13.26 29.85 17.00
C ASN A 207 -12.26 29.22 16.01
N PHE A 208 -10.98 29.50 16.21
CA PHE A 208 -9.88 28.89 15.48
C PHE A 208 -8.71 28.61 16.41
N LEU A 209 -8.17 27.40 16.33
CA LEU A 209 -7.06 26.96 17.15
C LEU A 209 -6.05 26.24 16.29
N SER A 210 -4.78 26.65 16.35
CA SER A 210 -3.65 25.94 15.74
C SER A 210 -2.69 25.49 16.83
N ARG A 211 -2.25 24.24 16.77
CA ARG A 211 -1.36 23.62 17.77
C ARG A 211 -0.29 22.78 17.08
N ASP A 212 0.94 22.97 17.53
CA ASP A 212 2.06 22.07 17.20
C ASP A 212 2.04 20.85 18.12
N GLY A 213 2.44 19.70 17.58
CA GLY A 213 2.49 18.47 18.36
C GLY A 213 3.07 17.29 17.60
N PHE A 214 2.73 16.11 18.06
CA PHE A 214 3.26 14.86 17.51
C PHE A 214 2.15 13.82 17.33
N VAL A 215 2.31 13.00 16.29
CA VAL A 215 1.58 11.74 16.12
C VAL A 215 2.58 10.61 16.27
N SER A 216 2.40 9.78 17.30
CA SER A 216 3.21 8.57 17.51
C SER A 216 2.63 7.46 16.64
N MET A 217 3.40 7.02 15.64
CA MET A 217 2.98 5.93 14.75
C MET A 217 3.27 4.58 15.39
N ALA A 218 2.32 3.67 15.26
CA ALA A 218 2.40 2.32 15.78
C ALA A 218 3.55 1.54 15.11
N PRO A 219 4.40 0.85 15.88
CA PRO A 219 5.47 0.04 15.31
C PRO A 219 4.89 -1.15 14.55
N SER A 220 5.52 -1.50 13.43
CA SER A 220 5.10 -2.59 12.56
C SER A 220 6.27 -3.52 12.25
N THR A 221 6.00 -4.82 12.25
CA THR A 221 6.96 -5.84 11.87
C THR A 221 6.34 -6.75 10.82
N THR A 222 7.08 -7.02 9.76
CA THR A 222 6.66 -7.97 8.72
C THR A 222 7.71 -9.06 8.58
N ILE A 223 7.28 -10.31 8.53
CA ILE A 223 8.11 -11.46 8.20
C ILE A 223 7.56 -12.07 6.91
N GLY A 224 8.45 -12.40 5.99
CA GLY A 224 8.11 -13.01 4.72
C GLY A 224 8.92 -14.26 4.44
N LEU A 225 8.27 -15.24 3.81
CA LEU A 225 8.88 -16.46 3.31
C LEU A 225 8.48 -16.61 1.84
N ASN A 226 9.46 -16.92 1.01
CA ASN A 226 9.24 -17.27 -0.38
C ASN A 226 10.01 -18.55 -0.68
N TYR A 227 9.28 -19.59 -1.11
CA TYR A 227 9.86 -20.82 -1.57
C TYR A 227 9.63 -20.94 -3.06
N LYS A 228 10.69 -21.17 -3.81
CA LYS A 228 10.72 -21.26 -5.25
C LYS A 228 11.14 -22.67 -5.65
N TRP A 229 10.32 -23.27 -6.49
CA TRP A 229 10.54 -24.58 -7.09
C TRP A 229 10.57 -24.44 -8.60
N SER A 230 11.72 -24.74 -9.18
CA SER A 230 11.91 -24.83 -10.63
C SER A 230 11.83 -26.30 -11.06
N PHE A 231 11.17 -26.59 -12.17
CA PHE A 231 10.98 -27.95 -12.66
C PHE A 231 10.85 -27.97 -14.19
N GLY A 232 10.94 -29.15 -14.80
CA GLY A 232 10.63 -29.35 -16.22
C GLY A 232 11.72 -28.94 -17.19
N ALA A 233 13.01 -29.08 -16.84
CA ALA A 233 14.11 -28.94 -17.79
C ALA A 233 14.03 -30.04 -18.87
N THR A 234 13.51 -29.71 -20.03
CA THR A 234 13.73 -30.50 -21.21
C THR A 234 15.13 -30.15 -21.73
N ARG A 235 16.07 -31.06 -21.49
CA ARG A 235 17.46 -30.94 -21.92
C ARG A 235 17.54 -31.24 -23.42
N ASN A 236 17.19 -30.29 -24.25
CA ASN A 236 17.48 -30.29 -25.65
C ASN A 236 18.10 -28.94 -26.00
N ASP A 237 19.40 -29.00 -26.31
CA ASP A 237 20.21 -28.02 -27.00
C ASP A 237 19.80 -26.53 -26.82
N ASP A 238 20.57 -25.80 -25.99
CA ASP A 238 20.67 -24.36 -25.86
C ASP A 238 19.48 -23.56 -25.26
N ASN A 239 18.33 -24.16 -24.96
CA ASN A 239 17.20 -23.49 -24.34
C ASN A 239 16.66 -24.30 -23.14
N ASN A 240 17.21 -24.09 -21.96
CA ASN A 240 16.64 -24.61 -20.71
C ASN A 240 15.37 -23.83 -20.36
N LEU A 241 14.22 -24.27 -20.88
CA LEU A 241 12.90 -23.74 -20.54
C LEU A 241 12.42 -24.40 -19.24
N ASN A 242 12.70 -23.79 -18.13
CA ASN A 242 12.23 -24.26 -16.83
C ASN A 242 10.93 -23.58 -16.47
N SER A 243 9.96 -24.34 -16.00
CA SER A 243 8.79 -23.83 -15.30
C SER A 243 9.16 -23.53 -13.84
N GLU A 244 8.50 -22.55 -13.26
CA GLU A 244 8.71 -22.14 -11.87
C GLU A 244 7.38 -22.02 -11.13
N LEU A 245 7.33 -22.59 -9.94
CA LEU A 245 6.25 -22.40 -8.97
C LEU A 245 6.83 -21.75 -7.72
N SER A 246 6.28 -20.60 -7.34
CA SER A 246 6.71 -19.86 -6.17
C SER A 246 5.57 -19.76 -5.16
N PHE A 247 5.85 -20.07 -3.89
CA PHE A 247 4.94 -19.94 -2.77
C PHE A 247 5.39 -18.77 -1.93
N HIS A 248 4.49 -17.82 -1.69
CA HIS A 248 4.74 -16.63 -0.90
C HIS A 248 3.87 -16.67 0.36
N TRP A 249 4.46 -16.44 1.50
CA TRP A 249 3.78 -16.25 2.74
C TRP A 249 4.30 -15.01 3.45
N THR A 250 3.40 -14.19 4.01
CA THR A 250 3.80 -13.04 4.82
C THR A 250 2.93 -12.95 6.06
N TYR A 251 3.55 -12.56 7.15
CA TYR A 251 2.91 -12.18 8.39
C TYR A 251 3.35 -10.76 8.77
N ASN A 252 2.37 -9.87 8.94
CA ASN A 252 2.61 -8.51 9.41
C ASN A 252 1.85 -8.30 10.70
N THR A 253 2.47 -7.65 11.67
CA THR A 253 1.82 -7.19 12.90
C THR A 253 2.11 -5.72 13.12
N THR A 254 1.12 -4.98 13.62
CA THR A 254 1.25 -3.56 13.97
C THR A 254 0.61 -3.35 15.34
N ASP A 255 1.37 -2.80 16.27
CA ASP A 255 0.94 -2.55 17.65
C ASP A 255 0.26 -1.19 17.77
N TRP A 256 -1.00 -1.10 17.34
CA TRP A 256 -1.78 0.13 17.38
C TRP A 256 -2.10 0.61 18.80
N LEU A 257 -1.87 -0.19 19.84
CA LEU A 257 -1.96 0.25 21.24
C LEU A 257 -0.93 1.35 21.57
N LYS A 258 0.16 1.41 20.81
CA LYS A 258 1.22 2.43 20.94
C LYS A 258 0.97 3.68 20.10
N TYR A 259 -0.07 3.67 19.27
CA TYR A 259 -0.48 4.89 18.56
C TYR A 259 -0.96 5.93 19.57
N ASN A 260 -0.48 7.15 19.42
CA ASN A 260 -0.90 8.27 20.25
C ASN A 260 -0.80 9.58 19.47
N SER A 261 -1.75 10.47 19.68
CA SER A 261 -1.77 11.80 19.10
C SER A 261 -1.89 12.85 20.21
N THR A 262 -1.03 13.86 20.21
CA THR A 262 -1.11 14.98 21.15
C THR A 262 -2.37 15.84 20.94
N PHE A 263 -3.09 15.64 19.85
CA PHE A 263 -4.29 16.40 19.48
C PHE A 263 -5.58 15.70 19.91
N ASP A 264 -5.51 14.40 20.21
CA ASP A 264 -6.67 13.60 20.59
C ASP A 264 -6.71 13.41 22.10
N SER A 265 -7.73 13.99 22.72
CA SER A 265 -7.93 13.95 24.19
C SER A 265 -8.75 12.73 24.64
N THR A 266 -9.37 11.99 23.72
CA THR A 266 -10.35 10.95 24.08
C THR A 266 -9.75 9.55 24.20
N GLY A 267 -8.44 9.39 23.94
CA GLY A 267 -7.78 8.08 23.93
C GLY A 267 -8.27 7.19 22.77
N ASN A 268 -7.36 6.52 22.13
CA ASN A 268 -7.70 5.67 20.99
C ASN A 268 -7.99 4.24 21.44
N ASN A 269 -9.20 3.75 21.19
CA ASN A 269 -9.57 2.34 21.35
C ASN A 269 -9.13 1.51 20.13
N PHE A 270 -7.83 1.49 19.86
CA PHE A 270 -7.27 0.66 18.82
C PHE A 270 -6.69 -0.62 19.41
N ASN A 271 -6.86 -1.73 18.70
CA ASN A 271 -6.23 -3.00 19.03
C ASN A 271 -5.05 -3.28 18.09
N ALA A 272 -4.12 -4.11 18.56
CA ALA A 272 -3.06 -4.62 17.71
C ALA A 272 -3.66 -5.35 16.50
N THR A 273 -3.02 -5.19 15.35
CA THR A 273 -3.46 -5.79 14.10
C THR A 273 -2.52 -6.88 13.63
N SER A 274 -3.07 -7.86 12.94
CA SER A 274 -2.29 -8.89 12.26
C SER A 274 -2.80 -9.08 10.84
N ARG A 275 -1.89 -9.27 9.91
CA ARG A 275 -2.19 -9.57 8.52
C ARG A 275 -1.40 -10.79 8.07
N ILE A 276 -2.11 -11.78 7.55
CA ILE A 276 -1.54 -12.97 6.93
C ILE A 276 -1.85 -12.91 5.45
N THR A 277 -0.86 -13.15 4.61
CA THR A 277 -1.06 -13.32 3.17
C THR A 277 -0.41 -14.60 2.70
N PHE A 278 -1.07 -15.27 1.81
CA PHE A 278 -0.56 -16.45 1.10
C PHE A 278 -0.75 -16.26 -0.39
N GLY A 279 0.24 -16.58 -1.18
CA GLY A 279 0.20 -16.45 -2.64
C GLY A 279 0.99 -17.55 -3.33
N ILE A 280 0.52 -17.88 -4.53
CA ILE A 280 1.18 -18.81 -5.46
C ILE A 280 1.41 -18.07 -6.77
N GLN A 281 2.59 -18.20 -7.35
CA GLN A 281 2.90 -17.75 -8.68
C GLN A 281 3.39 -18.93 -9.51
N TYR A 282 2.80 -19.11 -10.68
CA TYR A 282 3.23 -20.05 -11.70
C TYR A 282 3.79 -19.29 -12.90
N SER A 283 4.99 -19.63 -13.31
CA SER A 283 5.68 -19.10 -14.48
C SER A 283 6.01 -20.29 -15.40
N PRO A 284 5.26 -20.52 -16.48
CA PRO A 284 5.48 -21.67 -17.36
C PRO A 284 6.87 -21.67 -17.99
N GLU A 285 7.39 -20.48 -18.33
CA GLU A 285 8.73 -20.29 -18.85
C GLU A 285 9.44 -19.18 -18.08
N THR A 286 10.58 -19.49 -17.47
CA THR A 286 11.35 -18.55 -16.66
C THR A 286 12.34 -17.72 -17.46
N GLN A 287 12.73 -18.19 -18.64
CA GLN A 287 13.71 -17.51 -19.48
C GLN A 287 13.06 -17.00 -20.76
N VAL A 288 12.95 -15.70 -20.87
CA VAL A 288 12.70 -15.00 -22.13
C VAL A 288 14.06 -14.69 -22.72
N ILE A 289 14.70 -15.67 -23.35
CA ILE A 289 16.04 -15.47 -23.90
C ILE A 289 16.05 -15.71 -25.40
N THR A 290 16.65 -14.73 -26.05
CA THR A 290 17.47 -14.75 -27.25
C THR A 290 16.88 -15.41 -28.50
N ASN A 291 16.70 -14.60 -29.51
CA ASN A 291 16.77 -14.82 -30.95
C ASN A 291 15.68 -15.67 -31.62
N ALA A 292 14.86 -16.44 -30.93
CA ALA A 292 13.69 -17.08 -31.52
C ALA A 292 12.52 -17.01 -30.55
N VAL A 293 11.51 -16.22 -30.87
CA VAL A 293 10.21 -16.27 -30.23
C VAL A 293 9.52 -17.55 -30.67
N THR A 294 9.94 -18.70 -30.13
CA THR A 294 9.36 -20.01 -30.46
C THR A 294 8.26 -20.41 -29.50
N SER A 295 8.17 -19.80 -28.33
CA SER A 295 7.15 -20.12 -27.34
C SER A 295 5.87 -19.31 -27.52
N LYS A 296 4.73 -19.95 -27.27
CA LYS A 296 3.42 -19.28 -27.33
C LYS A 296 3.33 -18.20 -26.26
N PHE A 297 2.68 -17.07 -26.56
CA PHE A 297 2.57 -15.89 -25.70
C PHE A 297 2.15 -16.21 -24.26
N TYR A 298 1.16 -17.09 -24.07
CA TYR A 298 0.65 -17.45 -22.76
C TYR A 298 1.63 -18.30 -21.92
N HIS A 299 2.62 -18.98 -22.51
CA HIS A 299 3.67 -19.67 -21.77
C HIS A 299 4.65 -18.70 -21.11
N ARG A 300 4.79 -17.49 -21.63
CA ARG A 300 5.66 -16.46 -21.09
C ARG A 300 5.01 -15.63 -19.98
N MET A 301 3.70 -15.76 -19.82
CA MET A 301 2.96 -15.02 -18.77
C MET A 301 3.19 -15.64 -17.40
N LYS A 302 3.10 -14.79 -16.38
CA LYS A 302 3.10 -15.20 -14.96
C LYS A 302 1.68 -15.18 -14.43
N TYR A 303 1.24 -16.28 -13.85
CA TYR A 303 -0.09 -16.44 -13.27
C TYR A 303 0.02 -16.42 -11.77
N ARG A 304 -0.84 -15.67 -11.09
CA ARG A 304 -0.80 -15.49 -9.64
C ARG A 304 -2.16 -15.70 -9.06
N ALA A 305 -2.21 -16.34 -7.89
CA ALA A 305 -3.39 -16.42 -7.06
C ALA A 305 -2.97 -16.22 -5.59
N GLY A 306 -3.84 -15.64 -4.78
CA GLY A 306 -3.53 -15.40 -3.38
C GLY A 306 -4.76 -15.22 -2.53
N PHE A 307 -4.52 -15.31 -1.23
CA PHE A 307 -5.49 -15.08 -0.18
C PHE A 307 -4.86 -14.19 0.90
N TYR A 308 -5.67 -13.36 1.54
CA TYR A 308 -5.25 -12.59 2.69
C TYR A 308 -6.34 -12.52 3.75
N SER A 309 -5.91 -12.40 5.00
CA SER A 309 -6.73 -12.11 6.15
C SER A 309 -6.05 -11.04 6.99
N TYR A 310 -6.79 -10.02 7.36
CA TYR A 310 -6.29 -8.85 8.09
C TYR A 310 -7.28 -8.47 9.18
N THR A 311 -6.81 -8.29 10.42
CA THR A 311 -7.58 -7.68 11.49
C THR A 311 -7.28 -6.19 11.53
N LEU A 312 -8.31 -5.34 11.45
CA LEU A 312 -8.16 -3.88 11.51
C LEU A 312 -8.03 -3.39 12.95
N PRO A 313 -7.47 -2.19 13.20
CA PRO A 313 -7.33 -1.66 14.56
C PRO A 313 -8.68 -1.33 15.22
N ASN A 314 -9.71 -1.05 14.43
CA ASN A 314 -11.00 -0.60 14.91
C ASN A 314 -11.79 -1.75 15.54
N VAL A 315 -12.45 -1.44 16.67
CA VAL A 315 -13.33 -2.36 17.41
C VAL A 315 -14.74 -1.79 17.37
N TYR A 316 -15.69 -2.63 17.01
CA TYR A 316 -17.12 -2.33 17.04
C TYR A 316 -17.83 -3.39 17.91
N ASN A 317 -18.62 -2.96 18.90
CA ASN A 317 -19.31 -3.85 19.86
C ASN A 317 -18.37 -4.95 20.39
N ASN A 318 -17.20 -4.59 20.89
CA ASN A 318 -16.15 -5.51 21.38
C ASN A 318 -15.62 -6.51 20.34
N THR A 319 -15.98 -6.37 19.07
CA THR A 319 -15.51 -7.23 17.97
C THR A 319 -14.59 -6.44 17.05
N GLN A 320 -13.39 -6.95 16.86
CA GLN A 320 -12.43 -6.33 15.95
C GLN A 320 -12.85 -6.55 14.49
N VAL A 321 -12.83 -5.49 13.69
CA VAL A 321 -13.18 -5.56 12.28
C VAL A 321 -12.15 -6.42 11.52
N LYS A 322 -12.63 -7.32 10.65
CA LYS A 322 -11.79 -8.19 9.82
C LYS A 322 -11.96 -7.85 8.35
N ASP A 323 -10.89 -8.04 7.61
CA ASP A 323 -10.82 -7.89 6.16
C ASP A 323 -10.16 -9.15 5.57
N PHE A 324 -10.86 -9.85 4.71
CA PHE A 324 -10.32 -11.04 4.04
C PHE A 324 -10.72 -11.05 2.57
N GLY A 325 -9.89 -11.65 1.75
CA GLY A 325 -10.17 -11.72 0.33
C GLY A 325 -9.19 -12.58 -0.44
N THR A 326 -9.53 -12.72 -1.72
CA THR A 326 -8.74 -13.44 -2.71
C THR A 326 -8.22 -12.50 -3.77
N THR A 327 -7.11 -12.86 -4.38
CA THR A 327 -6.49 -12.10 -5.46
C THR A 327 -6.09 -13.01 -6.60
N PHE A 328 -6.24 -12.52 -7.82
CA PHE A 328 -5.76 -13.15 -9.04
C PHE A 328 -4.92 -12.14 -9.81
N GLY A 329 -3.89 -12.60 -10.50
CA GLY A 329 -3.04 -11.70 -11.25
C GLY A 329 -2.37 -12.35 -12.44
N ILE A 330 -2.08 -11.52 -13.43
CA ILE A 330 -1.37 -11.90 -14.66
C ILE A 330 -0.23 -10.92 -14.86
N GLY A 331 0.98 -11.46 -15.08
CA GLY A 331 2.15 -10.69 -15.47
C GLY A 331 2.51 -10.97 -16.91
N ILE A 332 2.54 -9.94 -17.73
CA ILE A 332 2.85 -10.02 -19.16
C ILE A 332 4.27 -9.49 -19.35
N PRO A 333 5.24 -10.31 -19.73
CA PRO A 333 6.58 -9.84 -19.98
C PRO A 333 6.63 -8.98 -21.25
N ILE A 334 7.34 -7.86 -21.16
CA ILE A 334 7.65 -7.00 -22.28
C ILE A 334 9.09 -7.33 -22.68
N VAL A 335 9.25 -7.90 -23.87
CA VAL A 335 10.57 -8.25 -24.39
C VAL A 335 11.08 -7.08 -25.24
N ILE A 336 11.87 -6.21 -24.63
CA ILE A 336 12.59 -5.15 -25.35
C ILE A 336 14.08 -5.39 -25.09
N GLN A 337 14.84 -5.71 -26.11
CA GLN A 337 16.32 -5.81 -26.06
C GLN A 337 16.88 -6.59 -24.83
N LYS A 338 16.34 -7.78 -24.54
CA LYS A 338 16.75 -8.62 -23.39
C LYS A 338 16.37 -8.02 -22.01
N SER A 339 15.39 -7.11 -21.94
CA SER A 339 14.92 -6.57 -20.69
C SER A 339 13.93 -7.52 -19.98
N LEU A 340 13.94 -7.48 -18.64
CA LEU A 340 12.99 -8.22 -17.78
C LEU A 340 11.77 -7.37 -17.43
N SER A 341 11.31 -6.54 -18.34
CA SER A 341 10.17 -5.65 -18.15
C SER A 341 8.85 -6.43 -18.16
N SER A 342 7.87 -5.94 -17.40
CA SER A 342 6.54 -6.57 -17.36
C SER A 342 5.43 -5.58 -17.09
N ILE A 343 4.25 -5.85 -17.65
CA ILE A 343 2.98 -5.25 -17.25
C ILE A 343 2.23 -6.26 -16.40
N ASN A 344 1.70 -5.81 -15.28
CA ASN A 344 1.00 -6.65 -14.32
C ASN A 344 -0.43 -6.16 -14.14
N PHE A 345 -1.37 -7.08 -14.24
CA PHE A 345 -2.77 -6.86 -13.92
C PHE A 345 -3.13 -7.73 -12.73
N GLY A 346 -3.87 -7.16 -11.78
CA GLY A 346 -4.36 -7.87 -10.61
C GLY A 346 -5.83 -7.57 -10.39
N PHE A 347 -6.56 -8.59 -9.96
CA PHE A 347 -7.93 -8.49 -9.51
C PHE A 347 -8.01 -8.96 -8.07
N ALA A 348 -8.79 -8.26 -7.25
CA ALA A 348 -9.03 -8.61 -5.85
C ALA A 348 -10.53 -8.62 -5.58
N TYR A 349 -10.97 -9.58 -4.79
CA TYR A 349 -12.31 -9.64 -4.23
C TYR A 349 -12.18 -9.83 -2.72
N GLY A 350 -12.88 -9.01 -1.93
CA GLY A 350 -12.78 -9.11 -0.48
C GLY A 350 -14.01 -8.60 0.24
N LYS A 351 -14.06 -8.95 1.52
CA LYS A 351 -15.09 -8.51 2.45
C LYS A 351 -14.42 -7.96 3.71
N ARG A 352 -14.95 -6.84 4.19
CA ARG A 352 -14.52 -6.17 5.41
C ARG A 352 -15.72 -5.88 6.30
N GLY A 353 -15.61 -6.15 7.56
CA GLY A 353 -16.68 -5.91 8.54
C GLY A 353 -16.56 -6.82 9.74
N THR A 354 -17.63 -6.86 10.51
CA THR A 354 -17.89 -7.83 11.57
C THR A 354 -18.97 -8.80 11.09
N ASN A 355 -19.18 -9.90 11.83
CA ASN A 355 -20.28 -10.83 11.49
C ASN A 355 -21.66 -10.31 11.91
N ASP A 356 -21.74 -9.10 12.44
CA ASP A 356 -22.98 -8.46 12.86
C ASP A 356 -23.64 -7.73 11.67
N SER A 357 -24.90 -8.07 11.38
CA SER A 357 -25.69 -7.47 10.31
C SER A 357 -26.05 -5.99 10.55
N GLN A 358 -25.97 -5.54 11.82
CA GLN A 358 -26.23 -4.14 12.19
C GLN A 358 -24.97 -3.29 12.10
N SER A 359 -23.81 -3.90 11.88
CA SER A 359 -22.56 -3.17 11.67
C SER A 359 -22.33 -2.88 10.18
N LEU A 360 -21.50 -1.87 9.91
CA LEU A 360 -21.09 -1.54 8.55
C LEU A 360 -20.23 -2.68 7.97
N ASN A 361 -20.73 -3.31 6.92
CA ASN A 361 -20.04 -4.33 6.16
C ASN A 361 -19.72 -3.82 4.75
N GLU A 362 -18.53 -4.12 4.27
CA GLU A 362 -18.05 -3.73 2.96
C GLU A 362 -17.71 -4.98 2.14
N THR A 363 -18.26 -5.05 0.91
CA THR A 363 -17.81 -5.99 -0.12
C THR A 363 -17.14 -5.19 -1.23
N TYR A 364 -15.96 -5.58 -1.65
CA TYR A 364 -15.21 -4.80 -2.62
C TYR A 364 -14.54 -5.61 -3.72
N TYR A 365 -14.35 -4.94 -4.83
CA TYR A 365 -13.60 -5.39 -6.00
C TYR A 365 -12.44 -4.43 -6.24
N GLY A 366 -11.25 -4.97 -6.38
CA GLY A 366 -10.03 -4.22 -6.65
C GLY A 366 -9.45 -4.58 -8.00
N ILE A 367 -9.01 -3.57 -8.75
CA ILE A 367 -8.22 -3.73 -9.97
C ILE A 367 -6.88 -3.05 -9.72
N ASN A 368 -5.80 -3.79 -9.95
CA ASN A 368 -4.45 -3.29 -9.81
C ASN A 368 -3.75 -3.35 -11.17
N PHE A 369 -3.06 -2.28 -11.50
CA PHE A 369 -2.21 -2.19 -12.68
C PHE A 369 -0.80 -1.82 -12.24
N GLY A 370 0.19 -2.50 -12.80
CA GLY A 370 1.58 -2.22 -12.50
C GLY A 370 2.49 -2.36 -13.72
N ILE A 371 3.49 -1.51 -13.80
CA ILE A 371 4.55 -1.59 -14.80
C ILE A 371 5.87 -1.74 -14.05
N SER A 372 6.68 -2.69 -14.47
CA SER A 372 8.05 -2.87 -14.02
C SER A 372 8.96 -2.88 -15.23
N ILE A 373 9.90 -1.96 -15.28
CA ILE A 373 10.86 -1.84 -16.39
C ILE A 373 12.25 -2.07 -15.80
N ALA A 374 12.94 -3.08 -16.32
CA ALA A 374 14.33 -3.35 -15.98
C ALA A 374 15.14 -3.35 -17.29
N PRO A 375 16.22 -2.57 -17.40
CA PRO A 375 17.07 -2.59 -18.58
C PRO A 375 17.70 -3.96 -18.77
N GLY A 376 18.03 -4.30 -20.01
CA GLY A 376 18.75 -5.52 -20.33
C GLY A 376 20.16 -5.51 -19.71
N SER A 377 20.75 -6.69 -19.55
CA SER A 377 22.06 -6.88 -18.89
C SER A 377 23.21 -6.04 -19.51
N ASN A 378 23.04 -5.56 -20.73
CA ASN A 378 24.03 -4.76 -21.46
C ASN A 378 23.75 -3.24 -21.41
N GLU A 379 22.55 -2.83 -20.98
CA GLU A 379 22.17 -1.43 -20.88
C GLU A 379 22.16 -0.98 -19.41
N LYS A 380 23.16 -0.22 -19.01
CA LYS A 380 23.15 0.50 -17.73
C LYS A 380 22.75 1.93 -18.01
N TRP A 381 21.64 2.39 -17.44
CA TRP A 381 21.07 3.73 -17.69
C TRP A 381 22.01 4.91 -17.40
N PHE A 382 23.11 4.71 -16.70
CA PHE A 382 24.04 5.76 -16.28
C PHE A 382 25.52 5.45 -16.56
N ARG A 383 25.83 4.60 -17.51
CA ARG A 383 27.24 4.46 -17.97
C ARG A 383 27.60 5.63 -18.90
N LYS A 384 28.67 6.36 -18.54
CA LYS A 384 29.38 7.19 -19.52
C LYS A 384 29.75 6.32 -20.72
N THR A 385 29.18 6.62 -21.87
CA THR A 385 29.66 6.08 -23.15
C THR A 385 31.08 6.58 -23.33
N LYS A 386 32.07 5.71 -23.33
CA LYS A 386 33.40 6.09 -23.82
C LYS A 386 33.26 6.32 -25.31
N LEU A 387 33.28 7.53 -25.72
CA LEU A 387 33.53 7.91 -27.12
C LEU A 387 35.03 7.60 -27.35
N ASN A 388 35.31 6.57 -28.14
CA ASN A 388 36.65 6.36 -28.71
C ASN A 388 36.84 7.31 -29.87
#